data_deaa32020623445c33c728226e68ddc9
#
_entry.id   deaa32020623445c33c728226e68ddc9
#
_cell.length_a   1.000
_cell.length_b   1.000
_cell.length_c   1.000
_cell.angle_alpha   90.00
_cell.angle_beta   90.00
_cell.angle_gamma   90.00
#
_symmetry.space_group_name_H-M   'P 1'
#
loop_
_entity.id
_entity.type
_entity.pdbx_description
1 polymer ?
#
loop_
_entity_poly.entity_id
_entity_poly.type
_entity_poly.pdbx_seq_one_letter_code
_entity_poly.pdbx_strand_id
1 'polypeptide(L)'
;MLNGLPPLVSPQTRLLILGSFPGAASLAAQQYYGHPRNHFWPILQAIWPSSPEDICASSYQIRSEWLLSKGLGLWDVYAACEREGSLDSRIRSPVLNDLAGLKVLCPKLAAIAHNGGESFKHARHTEQLGLPVYRLPSTSPANASWSFERKLAAWREVFEKYGLI
;
A
#
# COMPACT_ATOMS: atom_id res chain seq x y z
N MET A 1 -22.63 3.31 -0.60
CA MET A 1 -21.34 3.04 0.06
C MET A 1 -20.41 2.32 -0.90
N LEU A 2 -19.16 2.77 -0.96
CA LEU A 2 -18.14 2.15 -1.79
C LEU A 2 -17.48 1.02 -1.00
N ASN A 3 -17.15 -0.08 -1.68
CA ASN A 3 -16.41 -1.19 -1.09
C ASN A 3 -14.98 -1.22 -1.63
N GLY A 4 -14.03 -1.51 -0.75
CA GLY A 4 -12.61 -1.59 -1.10
C GLY A 4 -12.22 -2.88 -1.79
N LEU A 5 -10.92 -3.05 -1.97
CA LEU A 5 -10.33 -4.22 -2.63
C LEU A 5 -9.96 -5.29 -1.61
N PRO A 6 -9.95 -6.57 -2.02
CA PRO A 6 -9.44 -7.63 -1.14
C PRO A 6 -7.94 -7.45 -0.91
N PRO A 7 -7.39 -8.02 0.18
CA PRO A 7 -5.96 -7.93 0.42
C PRO A 7 -5.17 -8.68 -0.67
N LEU A 8 -4.09 -8.07 -1.11
CA LEU A 8 -3.13 -8.68 -2.03
C LEU A 8 -1.93 -9.13 -1.19
N VAL A 9 -2.00 -10.34 -0.68
CA VAL A 9 -1.00 -10.89 0.25
C VAL A 9 -0.74 -12.36 -0.03
N SER A 10 0.33 -12.90 0.53
CA SER A 10 0.65 -14.31 0.49
C SER A 10 1.15 -14.78 1.86
N PRO A 11 1.26 -16.09 2.11
CA PRO A 11 1.90 -16.59 3.33
C PRO A 11 3.36 -16.16 3.47
N GLN A 12 3.99 -15.66 2.40
CA GLN A 12 5.38 -15.20 2.37
C GLN A 12 5.53 -13.69 2.60
N THR A 13 4.43 -12.95 2.69
CA THR A 13 4.45 -11.49 2.89
C THR A 13 5.15 -11.13 4.20
N ARG A 14 6.18 -10.28 4.10
CA ARG A 14 6.99 -9.82 5.22
C ARG A 14 6.73 -8.37 5.58
N LEU A 15 6.38 -7.54 4.61
CA LEU A 15 6.03 -6.13 4.81
C LEU A 15 4.68 -5.86 4.15
N LEU A 16 3.73 -5.40 4.93
CA LEU A 16 2.42 -4.99 4.42
C LEU A 16 2.40 -3.47 4.24
N ILE A 17 2.05 -3.04 3.04
CA ILE A 17 1.76 -1.64 2.75
C ILE A 17 0.26 -1.44 2.94
N LEU A 18 -0.11 -0.55 3.83
CA LEU A 18 -1.50 -0.33 4.22
C LEU A 18 -1.92 1.09 3.83
N GLY A 19 -2.77 1.17 2.82
CA GLY A 19 -3.35 2.44 2.38
C GLY A 19 -4.61 2.81 3.18
N SER A 20 -5.24 3.91 2.81
CA SER A 20 -6.52 4.33 3.39
C SER A 20 -7.69 3.64 2.70
N PHE A 21 -7.93 3.97 1.45
CA PHE A 21 -9.00 3.41 0.62
C PHE A 21 -8.64 3.64 -0.85
N PRO A 22 -9.02 2.73 -1.78
CA PRO A 22 -8.66 2.90 -3.18
C PRO A 22 -9.26 4.16 -3.78
N GLY A 23 -8.51 4.86 -4.64
CA GLY A 23 -9.04 5.97 -5.42
C GLY A 23 -10.05 5.52 -6.46
N ALA A 24 -10.73 6.47 -7.11
CA ALA A 24 -11.76 6.16 -8.11
C ALA A 24 -11.21 5.32 -9.25
N ALA A 25 -10.01 5.62 -9.77
CA ALA A 25 -9.38 4.85 -10.83
C ALA A 25 -9.07 3.42 -10.40
N SER A 26 -8.60 3.23 -9.16
CA SER A 26 -8.30 1.90 -8.60
C SER A 26 -9.55 1.06 -8.44
N LEU A 27 -10.65 1.65 -7.96
CA LEU A 27 -11.92 0.96 -7.84
C LEU A 27 -12.49 0.57 -9.20
N ALA A 28 -12.43 1.47 -10.18
CA ALA A 28 -12.91 1.20 -11.52
C ALA A 28 -12.14 0.05 -12.17
N ALA A 29 -10.83 -0.01 -11.98
CA ALA A 29 -9.96 -1.04 -12.52
C ALA A 29 -9.86 -2.28 -11.65
N GLN A 30 -10.31 -2.23 -10.38
CA GLN A 30 -10.09 -3.28 -9.37
C GLN A 30 -8.61 -3.60 -9.19
N GLN A 31 -7.79 -2.55 -9.12
CA GLN A 31 -6.33 -2.63 -9.04
C GLN A 31 -5.79 -1.65 -8.02
N TYR A 32 -4.89 -2.11 -7.15
CA TYR A 32 -4.19 -1.22 -6.22
C TYR A 32 -3.33 -0.22 -6.99
N TYR A 33 -3.43 1.05 -6.58
CA TYR A 33 -2.63 2.14 -7.15
C TYR A 33 -2.75 2.25 -8.67
N GLY A 34 -3.99 2.17 -9.16
CA GLY A 34 -4.29 2.15 -10.60
C GLY A 34 -4.25 3.51 -11.28
N HIS A 35 -4.21 4.63 -10.52
CA HIS A 35 -4.13 5.96 -11.13
C HIS A 35 -2.77 6.14 -11.80
N PRO A 36 -2.72 6.63 -13.06
CA PRO A 36 -1.46 6.72 -13.83
C PRO A 36 -0.39 7.61 -13.20
N ARG A 37 -0.77 8.56 -12.35
CA ARG A 37 0.15 9.46 -11.66
C ARG A 37 0.47 9.05 -10.22
N ASN A 38 -0.03 7.90 -9.75
CA ASN A 38 0.35 7.40 -8.43
C ASN A 38 1.80 6.93 -8.47
N HIS A 39 2.58 7.32 -7.48
CA HIS A 39 4.01 7.01 -7.43
C HIS A 39 4.33 5.60 -6.93
N PHE A 40 3.34 4.82 -6.51
CA PHE A 40 3.61 3.51 -5.89
C PHE A 40 4.41 2.58 -6.80
N TRP A 41 3.88 2.26 -7.97
CA TRP A 41 4.57 1.36 -8.91
C TRP A 41 5.89 1.95 -9.42
N PRO A 42 5.98 3.24 -9.77
CA PRO A 42 7.26 3.87 -10.10
C PRO A 42 8.31 3.78 -8.99
N ILE A 43 7.92 3.90 -7.72
CA ILE A 43 8.84 3.72 -6.59
C ILE A 43 9.40 2.29 -6.58
N LEU A 44 8.55 1.28 -6.73
CA LEU A 44 9.01 -0.11 -6.78
C LEU A 44 9.94 -0.35 -7.96
N GLN A 45 9.63 0.20 -9.12
CA GLN A 45 10.48 0.09 -10.31
C GLN A 45 11.86 0.71 -10.06
N ALA A 46 11.92 1.85 -9.38
CA ALA A 46 13.17 2.52 -9.05
C ALA A 46 14.00 1.74 -8.01
N ILE A 47 13.33 1.07 -7.06
CA ILE A 47 13.99 0.23 -6.05
C ILE A 47 14.58 -1.03 -6.68
N TRP A 48 13.89 -1.63 -7.65
CA TRP A 48 14.34 -2.85 -8.35
C TRP A 48 14.49 -2.59 -9.85
N PRO A 49 15.48 -1.78 -10.27
CA PRO A 49 15.62 -1.40 -11.68
C PRO A 49 16.02 -2.53 -12.60
N SER A 50 16.61 -3.58 -12.05
CA SER A 50 17.03 -4.78 -12.81
C SER A 50 15.93 -5.83 -12.96
N SER A 51 14.70 -5.53 -12.56
CA SER A 51 13.56 -6.39 -12.84
C SER A 51 13.48 -6.64 -14.35
N PRO A 52 13.26 -7.90 -14.78
CA PRO A 52 13.36 -8.26 -16.19
C PRO A 52 12.40 -7.52 -17.11
N GLU A 53 11.35 -6.89 -16.55
CA GLU A 53 10.36 -6.16 -17.29
C GLU A 53 10.13 -4.78 -16.67
N ASP A 54 9.64 -3.84 -17.47
CA ASP A 54 9.11 -2.59 -16.95
C ASP A 54 7.82 -2.89 -16.19
N ILE A 55 7.90 -2.88 -14.86
CA ILE A 55 6.78 -3.19 -13.99
C ILE A 55 5.62 -2.22 -14.21
N CYS A 56 5.91 -0.96 -14.50
CA CYS A 56 4.86 0.03 -14.78
C CYS A 56 4.12 -0.26 -16.08
N ALA A 57 4.76 -0.90 -17.05
CA ALA A 57 4.18 -1.27 -18.34
C ALA A 57 3.59 -2.68 -18.34
N SER A 58 3.87 -3.49 -17.33
CA SER A 58 3.37 -4.87 -17.22
C SER A 58 1.88 -4.91 -16.89
N SER A 59 1.22 -6.05 -17.19
CA SER A 59 -0.14 -6.29 -16.75
C SER A 59 -0.24 -6.25 -15.23
N TYR A 60 -1.42 -5.96 -14.71
CA TYR A 60 -1.63 -5.95 -13.26
C TYR A 60 -1.37 -7.32 -12.63
N GLN A 61 -1.73 -8.40 -13.31
CA GLN A 61 -1.44 -9.75 -12.82
C GLN A 61 0.06 -9.97 -12.66
N ILE A 62 0.85 -9.61 -13.65
CA ILE A 62 2.31 -9.73 -13.59
C ILE A 62 2.88 -8.87 -12.47
N ARG A 63 2.44 -7.60 -12.36
CA ARG A 63 2.89 -6.71 -11.28
C ARG A 63 2.58 -7.27 -9.90
N SER A 64 1.38 -7.80 -9.74
CA SER A 64 0.92 -8.34 -8.45
C SER A 64 1.74 -9.56 -8.03
N GLU A 65 1.96 -10.49 -8.95
CA GLU A 65 2.79 -11.68 -8.69
C GLU A 65 4.23 -11.28 -8.36
N TRP A 66 4.77 -10.33 -9.10
CA TRP A 66 6.11 -9.81 -8.85
C TRP A 66 6.21 -9.15 -7.47
N LEU A 67 5.22 -8.31 -7.11
CA LEU A 67 5.17 -7.66 -5.81
C LEU A 67 5.17 -8.70 -4.68
N LEU A 68 4.36 -9.72 -4.78
CA LEU A 68 4.30 -10.80 -3.80
C LEU A 68 5.64 -11.53 -3.70
N SER A 69 6.34 -11.72 -4.83
CA SER A 69 7.65 -12.37 -4.87
C SER A 69 8.72 -11.59 -4.11
N LYS A 70 8.53 -10.28 -3.93
CA LYS A 70 9.43 -9.42 -3.16
C LYS A 70 9.13 -9.43 -1.66
N GLY A 71 8.17 -10.21 -1.22
CA GLY A 71 7.77 -10.26 0.19
C GLY A 71 6.85 -9.12 0.61
N LEU A 72 6.28 -8.41 -0.35
CA LEU A 72 5.34 -7.32 -0.11
C LEU A 72 3.89 -7.81 -0.11
N GLY A 73 3.03 -7.06 0.56
CA GLY A 73 1.59 -7.20 0.47
C GLY A 73 0.92 -5.84 0.49
N LEU A 74 -0.31 -5.78 0.00
CA LEU A 74 -1.10 -4.55 -0.07
C LEU A 74 -2.48 -4.77 0.53
N TRP A 75 -2.95 -3.77 1.27
CA TRP A 75 -4.32 -3.68 1.72
C TRP A 75 -4.63 -2.23 2.09
N ASP A 76 -5.86 -1.99 2.56
CA ASP A 76 -6.29 -0.68 3.04
C ASP A 76 -6.88 -0.79 4.44
N VAL A 77 -6.83 0.30 5.19
CA VAL A 77 -7.42 0.39 6.52
C VAL A 77 -8.93 0.30 6.44
N TYR A 78 -9.54 0.94 5.44
CA TYR A 78 -10.99 0.98 5.29
C TYR A 78 -11.49 -0.10 4.34
N ALA A 79 -12.45 -0.88 4.83
CA ALA A 79 -13.15 -1.88 4.03
C ALA A 79 -14.20 -1.25 3.13
N ALA A 80 -14.83 -0.17 3.60
CA ALA A 80 -15.89 0.53 2.92
C ALA A 80 -15.98 1.97 3.41
N CYS A 81 -16.50 2.86 2.58
CA CYS A 81 -16.78 4.24 2.96
C CYS A 81 -17.70 4.91 1.96
N GLU A 82 -18.18 6.10 2.31
CA GLU A 82 -18.83 7.02 1.40
C GLU A 82 -17.82 8.08 0.99
N ARG A 83 -17.70 8.32 -0.31
CA ARG A 83 -16.76 9.33 -0.82
C ARG A 83 -17.08 9.70 -2.26
N GLU A 84 -17.10 11.00 -2.55
CA GLU A 84 -17.06 11.51 -3.91
C GLU A 84 -15.60 11.78 -4.30
N GLY A 85 -15.19 11.35 -5.50
CA GLY A 85 -13.81 11.51 -5.96
C GLY A 85 -12.83 10.57 -5.27
N SER A 86 -11.58 11.02 -5.08
CA SER A 86 -10.48 10.19 -4.61
C SER A 86 -9.73 10.76 -3.40
N LEU A 87 -10.13 11.92 -2.87
CA LEU A 87 -9.42 12.55 -1.77
C LEU A 87 -9.76 11.91 -0.42
N ASP A 88 -8.74 11.61 0.37
CA ASP A 88 -8.90 11.06 1.72
C ASP A 88 -9.73 11.99 2.62
N SER A 89 -9.62 13.31 2.44
CA SER A 89 -10.38 14.30 3.20
C SER A 89 -11.89 14.22 2.95
N ARG A 90 -12.31 13.53 1.91
CA ARG A 90 -13.72 13.35 1.55
C ARG A 90 -14.30 12.03 2.06
N ILE A 91 -13.50 11.20 2.70
CA ILE A 91 -13.99 9.94 3.26
C ILE A 91 -14.99 10.20 4.38
N ARG A 92 -16.14 9.53 4.29
CA ARG A 92 -17.23 9.60 5.28
C ARG A 92 -17.71 8.19 5.62
N SER A 93 -18.14 8.02 6.86
CA SER A 93 -18.71 6.76 7.36
C SER A 93 -17.81 5.55 7.08
N PRO A 94 -16.50 5.63 7.41
CA PRO A 94 -15.57 4.54 7.11
C PRO A 94 -15.86 3.31 7.98
N VAL A 95 -15.72 2.15 7.35
CA VAL A 95 -15.76 0.84 8.03
C VAL A 95 -14.36 0.24 7.95
N LEU A 96 -13.78 -0.11 9.11
CA LEU A 96 -12.43 -0.68 9.16
C LEU A 96 -12.40 -2.12 8.67
N ASN A 97 -11.32 -2.48 7.99
CA ASN A 97 -10.98 -3.87 7.74
C ASN A 97 -10.57 -4.57 9.03
N ASP A 98 -10.68 -5.90 9.05
CA ASP A 98 -10.22 -6.73 10.16
C ASP A 98 -8.69 -6.83 10.15
N LEU A 99 -8.03 -5.84 10.74
CA LEU A 99 -6.57 -5.79 10.81
C LEU A 99 -6.01 -6.81 11.80
N ALA A 100 -6.80 -7.24 12.79
CA ALA A 100 -6.36 -8.22 13.77
C ALA A 100 -6.06 -9.59 13.15
N GLY A 101 -6.69 -9.93 12.01
CA GLY A 101 -6.46 -11.18 11.31
C GLY A 101 -5.22 -11.25 10.44
N LEU A 102 -4.47 -10.14 10.31
CA LEU A 102 -3.33 -10.07 9.39
C LEU A 102 -2.23 -11.09 9.68
N LYS A 103 -1.95 -11.39 10.94
CA LYS A 103 -0.88 -12.34 11.29
C LYS A 103 -1.25 -13.78 10.92
N VAL A 104 -2.54 -14.08 10.82
CA VAL A 104 -3.01 -15.38 10.33
C VAL A 104 -2.85 -15.47 8.82
N LEU A 105 -3.23 -14.41 8.10
CA LEU A 105 -3.07 -14.35 6.64
C LEU A 105 -1.59 -14.33 6.22
N CYS A 106 -0.76 -13.65 7.01
CA CYS A 106 0.65 -13.41 6.70
C CYS A 106 1.50 -13.84 7.91
N PRO A 107 1.75 -15.15 8.10
CA PRO A 107 2.46 -15.63 9.29
C PRO A 107 3.91 -15.16 9.37
N LYS A 108 4.50 -14.69 8.26
CA LYS A 108 5.87 -14.15 8.23
C LYS A 108 5.92 -12.63 8.29
N LEU A 109 4.79 -11.98 8.54
CA LEU A 109 4.72 -10.52 8.58
C LEU A 109 5.67 -9.97 9.65
N ALA A 110 6.58 -9.09 9.24
CA ALA A 110 7.61 -8.51 10.08
C ALA A 110 7.34 -7.05 10.44
N ALA A 111 6.60 -6.34 9.60
CA ALA A 111 6.31 -4.92 9.80
C ALA A 111 5.13 -4.47 8.95
N ILE A 112 4.56 -3.33 9.33
CA ILE A 112 3.48 -2.67 8.59
C ILE A 112 3.91 -1.24 8.28
N ALA A 113 3.75 -0.83 7.02
CA ALA A 113 4.03 0.53 6.58
C ALA A 113 2.72 1.17 6.09
N HIS A 114 2.29 2.22 6.80
CA HIS A 114 1.12 2.99 6.40
C HIS A 114 1.48 3.96 5.27
N ASN A 115 0.77 3.85 4.17
CA ASN A 115 0.95 4.73 3.01
C ASN A 115 0.12 6.00 3.21
N GLY A 116 0.73 7.01 3.82
CA GLY A 116 0.11 8.31 4.03
C GLY A 116 -0.53 8.51 5.40
N GLY A 117 -0.91 9.76 5.65
CA GLY A 117 -1.41 10.19 6.96
C GLY A 117 -2.79 9.68 7.33
N GLU A 118 -3.70 9.53 6.36
CA GLU A 118 -5.05 9.03 6.66
C GLU A 118 -4.98 7.58 7.16
N SER A 119 -4.20 6.74 6.48
CA SER A 119 -3.95 5.37 6.94
C SER A 119 -3.30 5.36 8.33
N PHE A 120 -2.30 6.20 8.55
CA PHE A 120 -1.55 6.24 9.80
C PHE A 120 -2.38 6.68 11.02
N LYS A 121 -3.51 7.33 10.82
CA LYS A 121 -4.45 7.63 11.92
C LYS A 121 -4.87 6.37 12.69
N HIS A 122 -4.78 5.22 12.06
CA HIS A 122 -5.18 3.93 12.61
C HIS A 122 -3.98 3.07 13.08
N ALA A 123 -2.80 3.67 13.24
CA ALA A 123 -1.58 2.97 13.66
C ALA A 123 -1.76 2.21 14.98
N ARG A 124 -2.59 2.71 15.90
CA ARG A 124 -2.85 2.03 17.18
C ARG A 124 -3.40 0.61 16.96
N HIS A 125 -4.18 0.39 15.90
CA HIS A 125 -4.72 -0.93 15.59
C HIS A 125 -3.65 -1.88 15.05
N THR A 126 -2.74 -1.37 14.23
CA THR A 126 -1.63 -2.18 13.69
C THR A 126 -0.53 -2.40 14.73
N GLU A 127 -0.28 -1.44 15.62
CA GLU A 127 0.64 -1.61 16.75
C GLU A 127 0.20 -2.73 17.69
N GLN A 128 -1.11 -2.97 17.84
CA GLN A 128 -1.64 -4.05 18.66
C GLN A 128 -1.24 -5.44 18.15
N LEU A 129 -0.78 -5.56 16.90
CA LEU A 129 -0.25 -6.81 16.38
C LEU A 129 1.14 -7.15 16.95
N GLY A 130 1.78 -6.23 17.66
CA GLY A 130 3.11 -6.43 18.21
C GLY A 130 4.23 -6.30 17.19
N LEU A 131 3.96 -5.68 16.04
CA LEU A 131 4.91 -5.49 14.95
C LEU A 131 5.31 -4.02 14.86
N PRO A 132 6.53 -3.72 14.37
CA PRO A 132 6.90 -2.35 14.02
C PRO A 132 5.96 -1.75 12.99
N VAL A 133 5.60 -0.48 13.19
CA VAL A 133 4.68 0.26 12.35
C VAL A 133 5.37 1.54 11.88
N TYR A 134 5.26 1.82 10.60
CA TYR A 134 5.88 2.98 9.95
C TYR A 134 4.84 3.87 9.29
N ARG A 135 5.13 5.16 9.27
CA ARG A 135 4.42 6.12 8.44
C ARG A 135 5.30 6.46 7.25
N LEU A 136 4.81 6.19 6.04
CA LEU A 136 5.49 6.57 4.81
C LEU A 136 4.74 7.72 4.12
N PRO A 137 5.45 8.58 3.38
CA PRO A 137 4.78 9.62 2.62
C PRO A 137 3.84 9.01 1.59
N SER A 138 2.65 9.57 1.45
CA SER A 138 1.64 9.07 0.52
C SER A 138 2.15 9.08 -0.92
N THR A 139 1.91 7.99 -1.63
CA THR A 139 2.21 7.86 -3.06
C THR A 139 1.16 8.54 -3.95
N SER A 140 0.06 9.00 -3.36
CA SER A 140 -1.02 9.68 -4.09
C SER A 140 -0.52 10.95 -4.80
N PRO A 141 -1.00 11.24 -6.03
CA PRO A 141 -0.73 12.52 -6.67
C PRO A 141 -1.21 13.73 -5.85
N ALA A 142 -2.17 13.54 -4.94
CA ALA A 142 -2.62 14.61 -4.03
C ALA A 142 -1.52 15.03 -3.04
N ASN A 143 -0.52 14.19 -2.77
CA ASN A 143 0.63 14.53 -1.93
C ASN A 143 1.73 15.22 -2.77
N ALA A 144 1.40 16.37 -3.34
CA ALA A 144 2.27 17.08 -4.28
C ALA A 144 3.43 17.83 -3.60
N SER A 145 3.37 18.05 -2.27
CA SER A 145 4.45 18.72 -1.53
C SER A 145 5.70 17.86 -1.38
N TRP A 146 5.61 16.56 -1.56
CA TRP A 146 6.73 15.64 -1.57
C TRP A 146 7.16 15.33 -3.00
N SER A 147 8.44 15.52 -3.31
CA SER A 147 8.99 15.10 -4.60
C SER A 147 9.05 13.57 -4.69
N PHE A 148 9.11 13.05 -5.90
CA PHE A 148 9.28 11.62 -6.13
C PHE A 148 10.55 11.09 -5.42
N GLU A 149 11.67 11.82 -5.54
CA GLU A 149 12.94 11.42 -4.95
C GLU A 149 12.87 11.33 -3.43
N ARG A 150 12.17 12.26 -2.79
CA ARG A 150 11.98 12.22 -1.33
C ARG A 150 11.09 11.05 -0.89
N LYS A 151 10.02 10.80 -1.64
CA LYS A 151 9.17 9.62 -1.40
C LYS A 151 9.99 8.34 -1.56
N LEU A 152 10.72 8.23 -2.66
CA LEU A 152 11.55 7.05 -2.94
C LEU A 152 12.56 6.79 -1.82
N ALA A 153 13.24 7.81 -1.33
CA ALA A 153 14.23 7.66 -0.25
C ALA A 153 13.58 7.11 1.02
N ALA A 154 12.43 7.63 1.42
CA ALA A 154 11.71 7.20 2.62
C ALA A 154 11.24 5.75 2.50
N TRP A 155 10.68 5.36 1.36
CA TRP A 155 10.21 4.01 1.10
C TRP A 155 11.36 3.00 1.05
N ARG A 156 12.45 3.35 0.36
CA ARG A 156 13.65 2.52 0.26
C ARG A 156 14.24 2.21 1.63
N GLU A 157 14.29 3.19 2.53
CA GLU A 157 14.85 3.01 3.87
C GLU A 157 14.15 1.88 4.63
N VAL A 158 12.83 1.84 4.59
CA VAL A 158 12.06 0.76 5.24
C VAL A 158 12.32 -0.58 4.57
N PHE A 159 12.35 -0.63 3.26
CA PHE A 159 12.59 -1.88 2.52
C PHE A 159 14.00 -2.43 2.81
N GLU A 160 14.99 -1.57 2.88
CA GLU A 160 16.36 -1.96 3.25
C GLU A 160 16.42 -2.51 4.66
N LYS A 161 15.71 -1.86 5.59
CA LYS A 161 15.70 -2.27 7.00
C LYS A 161 15.21 -3.70 7.17
N TYR A 162 14.28 -4.16 6.34
CA TYR A 162 13.73 -5.51 6.41
C TYR A 162 14.37 -6.48 5.42
N GLY A 163 15.46 -6.07 4.78
CA GLY A 163 16.22 -6.95 3.90
C GLY A 163 15.47 -7.36 2.64
N LEU A 164 14.56 -6.51 2.16
CA LEU A 164 13.80 -6.78 0.92
C LEU A 164 14.62 -6.45 -0.33
N ILE A 165 15.64 -5.61 -0.16
CA ILE A 165 16.54 -5.18 -1.22
C ILE A 165 17.93 -5.78 -0.96
#